data_f1179d63d8700ecb28c01c5b857b8f4a
#
_entry.id   f1179d63d8700ecb28c01c5b857b8f4a
#
_cell.length_a   1.000
_cell.length_b   1.000
_cell.length_c   1.000
_cell.angle_alpha   90.00
_cell.angle_beta   90.00
_cell.angle_gamma   90.00
#
_symmetry.space_group_name_H-M   'P 1'
#
loop_
_entity.id
_entity.type
_entity.pdbx_description
1 polymer ?
#
loop_
_entity_poly.entity_id
_entity_poly.type
_entity_poly.pdbx_seq_one_letter_code
_entity_poly.pdbx_strand_id
1 'polypeptide(L)'
;NTVWWEGLDNNPPKNAIDWKGNKWDYTKFDKKDKSTYGAHPNSRFTAKAINCPCISPEFNSTTGVPLDAIIFGGRRAKTAPLVYESRSWQHGTFVGSIMASETTAAAAGAVGVVRRDPMAMLPFCGYNMGDYFAHWLEMGKKATHAPKIFHVNWFRTDDEGNFIWPGFGDNLR
;
A
#
# COMPACT_ATOMS: atom_id res chain seq x y z
N ASN A 1 -12.03 16.03 12.17
CA ASN A 1 -11.17 15.50 13.21
C ASN A 1 -9.75 15.46 12.70
N THR A 2 -8.87 16.30 13.25
CA THR A 2 -7.46 16.29 12.95
C THR A 2 -6.77 15.26 13.83
N VAL A 3 -6.03 14.34 13.21
CA VAL A 3 -5.18 13.38 13.91
C VAL A 3 -3.74 13.87 13.78
N TRP A 4 -3.02 13.91 14.90
CA TRP A 4 -1.61 14.24 14.90
C TRP A 4 -0.77 12.95 14.79
N TRP A 5 0.35 13.04 14.08
CA TRP A 5 1.43 12.04 14.08
C TRP A 5 2.78 12.74 13.88
N GLU A 6 3.87 12.05 14.14
CA GLU A 6 5.22 12.61 14.23
C GLU A 6 5.72 13.26 12.91
N GLY A 7 5.14 12.90 11.77
CA GLY A 7 5.48 13.48 10.47
C GLY A 7 4.65 14.70 10.06
N LEU A 8 3.63 15.05 10.85
CA LEU A 8 2.73 16.16 10.53
C LEU A 8 3.24 17.50 11.04
N ASP A 9 3.72 17.53 12.28
CA ASP A 9 4.18 18.70 12.99
C ASP A 9 5.18 18.27 14.07
N ASN A 10 6.18 19.14 14.34
CA ASN A 10 7.16 18.92 15.39
C ASN A 10 6.58 19.16 16.80
N ASN A 11 5.40 19.77 16.90
CA ASN A 11 4.76 20.11 18.15
C ASN A 11 3.57 19.19 18.40
N PRO A 12 3.70 18.17 19.27
CA PRO A 12 2.55 17.35 19.65
C PRO A 12 1.52 18.18 20.38
N PRO A 13 0.21 17.84 20.25
CA PRO A 13 -0.84 18.57 20.96
C PRO A 13 -0.68 18.40 22.47
N LYS A 14 -0.85 19.50 23.22
CA LYS A 14 -0.78 19.47 24.69
C LYS A 14 -1.86 18.59 25.34
N ASN A 15 -2.99 18.45 24.69
CA ASN A 15 -4.12 17.62 25.12
C ASN A 15 -4.48 16.70 23.96
N ALA A 16 -4.25 15.43 24.13
CA ALA A 16 -4.65 14.40 23.19
C ALA A 16 -5.47 13.31 23.88
N ILE A 17 -6.21 12.57 23.08
CA ILE A 17 -7.02 11.43 23.52
C ILE A 17 -6.51 10.22 22.73
N ASP A 18 -6.22 9.12 23.44
CA ASP A 18 -5.82 7.88 22.81
C ASP A 18 -7.00 7.21 22.08
N TRP A 19 -6.70 6.15 21.34
CA TRP A 19 -7.70 5.40 20.60
C TRP A 19 -8.77 4.72 21.50
N LYS A 20 -8.53 4.61 22.80
CA LYS A 20 -9.46 4.05 23.79
C LYS A 20 -10.34 5.13 24.43
N GLY A 21 -10.12 6.40 24.10
CA GLY A 21 -10.86 7.52 24.67
C GLY A 21 -10.26 8.10 25.96
N ASN A 22 -9.06 7.68 26.35
CA ASN A 22 -8.39 8.18 27.56
C ASN A 22 -7.50 9.39 27.23
N LYS A 23 -7.25 10.23 28.23
CA LYS A 23 -6.23 11.28 28.12
C LYS A 23 -4.89 10.67 27.83
N TRP A 24 -4.23 11.16 26.79
CA TRP A 24 -2.93 10.69 26.36
C TRP A 24 -1.89 11.80 26.51
N ASP A 25 -0.77 11.43 27.12
CA ASP A 25 0.36 12.31 27.38
C ASP A 25 1.53 11.89 26.53
N TYR A 26 1.85 12.68 25.50
CA TYR A 26 2.94 12.42 24.58
C TYR A 26 4.30 12.26 25.26
N THR A 27 4.53 12.96 26.37
CA THR A 27 5.82 12.91 27.09
C THR A 27 6.11 11.54 27.71
N LYS A 28 5.09 10.72 27.86
CA LYS A 28 5.18 9.35 28.40
C LYS A 28 5.29 8.29 27.31
N PHE A 29 5.32 8.68 26.04
CA PHE A 29 5.43 7.75 24.92
C PHE A 29 6.80 7.04 24.97
N ASP A 30 6.76 5.70 24.95
CA ASP A 30 7.94 4.83 24.82
C ASP A 30 7.73 3.85 23.66
N LYS A 31 8.62 3.88 22.65
CA LYS A 31 8.58 2.96 21.50
C LYS A 31 8.66 1.48 21.91
N LYS A 32 9.21 1.18 23.06
CA LYS A 32 9.34 -0.20 23.56
C LYS A 32 8.10 -0.68 24.32
N ASP A 33 7.31 0.25 24.84
CA ASP A 33 6.09 -0.06 25.60
C ASP A 33 4.82 0.29 24.80
N LYS A 34 4.21 -0.73 24.19
CA LYS A 34 2.98 -0.59 23.40
C LYS A 34 1.80 -0.05 24.21
N SER A 35 1.83 -0.14 25.55
CA SER A 35 0.76 0.40 26.40
C SER A 35 0.73 1.93 26.40
N THR A 36 1.84 2.58 26.04
CA THR A 36 1.99 4.04 25.96
C THR A 36 1.53 4.63 24.63
N TYR A 37 1.12 3.78 23.66
CA TYR A 37 0.72 4.23 22.33
C TYR A 37 -0.65 4.90 22.34
N GLY A 38 -0.70 6.12 21.81
CA GLY A 38 -1.95 6.85 21.61
C GLY A 38 -2.78 6.33 20.43
N ALA A 39 -2.13 5.73 19.43
CA ALA A 39 -2.79 5.20 18.24
C ALA A 39 -3.01 3.69 18.33
N HIS A 40 -4.11 3.21 17.74
CA HIS A 40 -4.33 1.76 17.60
C HIS A 40 -3.24 1.15 16.70
N PRO A 41 -2.73 -0.06 16.99
CA PRO A 41 -1.68 -0.70 16.19
C PRO A 41 -2.02 -0.87 14.70
N ASN A 42 -3.30 -0.97 14.37
CA ASN A 42 -3.81 -1.04 13.01
C ASN A 42 -4.54 0.25 12.60
N SER A 43 -4.13 1.39 13.13
CA SER A 43 -4.71 2.67 12.75
C SER A 43 -4.25 3.09 11.36
N ARG A 44 -5.15 3.77 10.65
CA ARG A 44 -4.88 4.41 9.37
C ARG A 44 -5.38 5.84 9.44
N PHE A 45 -4.66 6.74 8.82
CA PHE A 45 -5.07 8.13 8.69
C PHE A 45 -4.68 8.64 7.31
N THR A 46 -5.37 9.67 6.86
CA THR A 46 -5.10 10.32 5.58
C THR A 46 -4.67 11.76 5.82
N ALA A 47 -3.74 12.22 5.01
CA ALA A 47 -3.39 13.63 4.91
C ALA A 47 -3.99 14.21 3.63
N LYS A 48 -4.24 15.52 3.63
CA LYS A 48 -4.66 16.21 2.40
C LYS A 48 -3.52 16.15 1.39
N ALA A 49 -3.81 15.79 0.13
CA ALA A 49 -2.82 15.73 -0.92
C ALA A 49 -2.11 17.07 -1.15
N ILE A 50 -2.81 18.19 -0.91
CA ILE A 50 -2.23 19.53 -1.01
C ILE A 50 -1.07 19.78 -0.05
N ASN A 51 -0.93 18.98 1.01
CA ASN A 51 0.19 19.05 1.93
C ASN A 51 1.46 18.36 1.37
N CYS A 52 1.36 17.68 0.23
CA CYS A 52 2.50 17.06 -0.42
C CYS A 52 3.37 18.14 -1.09
N PRO A 53 4.65 18.30 -0.71
CA PRO A 53 5.50 19.36 -1.26
C PRO A 53 5.83 19.17 -2.75
N CYS A 54 5.65 17.98 -3.28
CA CYS A 54 5.87 17.64 -4.69
C CYS A 54 4.57 17.29 -5.43
N ILE A 55 3.43 17.80 -4.97
CA ILE A 55 2.15 17.59 -5.65
C ILE A 55 2.22 18.14 -7.08
N SER A 56 1.74 17.37 -8.04
CA SER A 56 1.65 17.84 -9.42
C SER A 56 0.72 19.06 -9.54
N PRO A 57 1.09 20.09 -10.30
CA PRO A 57 0.19 21.20 -10.59
C PRO A 57 -1.10 20.75 -11.29
N GLU A 58 -1.06 19.60 -11.96
CA GLU A 58 -2.21 19.00 -12.67
C GLU A 58 -3.08 18.12 -11.78
N PHE A 59 -2.79 18.00 -10.47
CA PHE A 59 -3.51 17.12 -9.56
C PHE A 59 -5.04 17.31 -9.59
N ASN A 60 -5.50 18.55 -9.76
CA ASN A 60 -6.92 18.90 -9.86
C ASN A 60 -7.38 19.17 -11.30
N SER A 61 -6.61 18.79 -12.32
CA SER A 61 -6.98 18.99 -13.70
C SER A 61 -8.24 18.19 -14.05
N THR A 62 -9.22 18.86 -14.66
CA THR A 62 -10.45 18.22 -15.14
C THR A 62 -10.25 17.39 -16.39
N THR A 63 -9.13 17.58 -17.10
CA THR A 63 -8.76 16.80 -18.29
C THR A 63 -8.08 15.46 -17.91
N GLY A 64 -7.79 15.25 -16.63
CA GLY A 64 -7.05 14.11 -16.17
C GLY A 64 -5.55 14.22 -16.43
N VAL A 65 -4.84 13.14 -16.13
CA VAL A 65 -3.40 13.01 -16.34
C VAL A 65 -3.08 11.71 -17.07
N PRO A 66 -2.00 11.66 -17.87
CA PRO A 66 -1.54 10.41 -18.47
C PRO A 66 -1.23 9.36 -17.41
N LEU A 67 -1.54 8.10 -17.72
CA LEU A 67 -1.21 6.94 -16.89
C LEU A 67 -0.32 6.00 -17.69
N ASP A 68 0.95 5.91 -17.34
CA ASP A 68 1.94 5.11 -18.07
C ASP A 68 2.13 3.71 -17.50
N ALA A 69 1.90 3.54 -16.19
CA ALA A 69 2.11 2.29 -15.51
C ALA A 69 1.08 2.02 -14.42
N ILE A 70 0.71 0.75 -14.28
CA ILE A 70 -0.07 0.21 -13.16
C ILE A 70 0.80 -0.79 -12.43
N ILE A 71 0.89 -0.66 -11.12
CA ILE A 71 1.76 -1.48 -10.29
C ILE A 71 0.92 -2.25 -9.28
N PHE A 72 0.92 -3.57 -9.39
CA PHE A 72 0.37 -4.47 -8.38
C PHE A 72 1.45 -4.84 -7.38
N GLY A 73 1.24 -4.60 -6.10
CA GLY A 73 2.18 -4.90 -5.03
C GLY A 73 1.70 -6.04 -4.13
N GLY A 74 2.58 -7.02 -3.88
CA GLY A 74 2.36 -8.12 -2.95
C GLY A 74 3.55 -8.30 -2.02
N ARG A 75 3.35 -9.04 -0.92
CA ARG A 75 4.39 -9.38 0.05
C ARG A 75 4.69 -10.87 -0.04
N ARG A 76 5.89 -11.20 -0.50
CA ARG A 76 6.39 -12.57 -0.55
C ARG A 76 7.87 -12.58 -0.18
N ALA A 77 8.24 -13.24 0.92
CA ALA A 77 9.64 -13.35 1.33
C ALA A 77 10.48 -14.07 0.28
N LYS A 78 9.89 -15.07 -0.38
CA LYS A 78 10.57 -15.89 -1.41
C LYS A 78 9.69 -16.05 -2.65
N THR A 79 10.28 -16.60 -3.72
CA THR A 79 9.67 -17.05 -4.97
C THR A 79 9.20 -15.96 -5.94
N ALA A 80 8.56 -14.89 -5.50
CA ALA A 80 8.14 -13.82 -6.39
C ALA A 80 9.31 -12.86 -6.68
N PRO A 81 9.53 -12.43 -7.95
CA PRO A 81 10.59 -11.49 -8.28
C PRO A 81 10.33 -10.11 -7.68
N LEU A 82 11.40 -9.30 -7.54
CA LEU A 82 11.26 -7.91 -7.06
C LEU A 82 10.36 -7.07 -7.95
N VAL A 83 10.56 -7.18 -9.26
CA VAL A 83 9.79 -6.50 -10.30
C VAL A 83 9.57 -7.44 -11.45
N TYR A 84 8.36 -7.44 -11.97
CA TYR A 84 7.99 -8.19 -13.15
C TYR A 84 7.11 -7.34 -14.07
N GLU A 85 7.54 -7.09 -15.28
CA GLU A 85 6.75 -6.41 -16.32
C GLU A 85 5.89 -7.42 -17.07
N SER A 86 4.62 -7.16 -17.20
CA SER A 86 3.69 -7.99 -17.95
C SER A 86 3.86 -7.76 -19.46
N ARG A 87 3.75 -8.84 -20.24
CA ARG A 87 3.99 -8.83 -21.69
C ARG A 87 2.87 -8.14 -22.48
N SER A 88 1.68 -8.05 -21.90
CA SER A 88 0.50 -7.45 -22.50
C SER A 88 -0.49 -7.08 -21.41
N TRP A 89 -1.52 -6.31 -21.75
CA TRP A 89 -2.62 -5.99 -20.83
C TRP A 89 -3.33 -7.24 -20.31
N GLN A 90 -3.63 -8.20 -21.19
CA GLN A 90 -4.25 -9.48 -20.79
C GLN A 90 -3.36 -10.26 -19.83
N HIS A 91 -2.06 -10.33 -20.11
CA HIS A 91 -1.10 -10.98 -19.24
C HIS A 91 -0.99 -10.24 -17.89
N GLY A 92 -1.03 -8.92 -17.88
CA GLY A 92 -1.03 -8.11 -16.66
C GLY A 92 -2.29 -8.35 -15.81
N THR A 93 -3.45 -8.44 -16.44
CA THR A 93 -4.69 -8.81 -15.76
C THR A 93 -4.58 -10.21 -15.14
N PHE A 94 -4.01 -11.17 -15.85
CA PHE A 94 -3.75 -12.51 -15.30
C PHE A 94 -2.77 -12.47 -14.12
N VAL A 95 -1.63 -11.80 -14.26
CA VAL A 95 -0.64 -11.65 -13.18
C VAL A 95 -1.26 -11.02 -11.93
N GLY A 96 -2.05 -9.98 -12.09
CA GLY A 96 -2.80 -9.36 -10.99
C GLY A 96 -3.82 -10.31 -10.35
N SER A 97 -4.56 -11.07 -11.18
CA SER A 97 -5.61 -11.96 -10.69
C SER A 97 -5.10 -13.14 -9.85
N ILE A 98 -3.88 -13.61 -10.12
CA ILE A 98 -3.28 -14.73 -9.39
C ILE A 98 -2.44 -14.30 -8.18
N MET A 99 -2.38 -13.02 -7.87
CA MET A 99 -1.59 -12.52 -6.76
C MET A 99 -1.92 -13.21 -5.44
N ALA A 100 -0.86 -13.43 -4.67
CA ALA A 100 -0.96 -13.88 -3.31
C ALA A 100 0.04 -13.10 -2.43
N SER A 101 -0.36 -12.77 -1.23
CA SER A 101 0.41 -11.95 -0.31
C SER A 101 0.50 -12.60 1.06
N GLU A 102 1.64 -12.53 1.70
CA GLU A 102 1.81 -13.02 3.06
C GLU A 102 1.12 -12.09 4.07
N THR A 103 0.51 -12.67 5.08
CA THR A 103 -0.12 -11.94 6.17
C THR A 103 0.94 -11.22 7.01
N THR A 104 0.58 -10.06 7.54
CA THR A 104 1.44 -9.23 8.41
C THR A 104 0.97 -9.29 9.86
N ALA A 105 1.80 -8.77 10.78
CA ALA A 105 1.45 -8.66 12.19
C ALA A 105 0.19 -7.79 12.48
N ALA A 106 -0.23 -6.95 11.53
CA ALA A 106 -1.46 -6.15 11.63
C ALA A 106 -2.72 -6.94 11.28
N ALA A 107 -2.59 -8.09 10.58
CA ALA A 107 -3.71 -8.95 10.25
C ALA A 107 -4.04 -9.90 11.42
N ALA A 108 -5.32 -10.22 11.57
CA ALA A 108 -5.71 -11.29 12.48
C ALA A 108 -5.22 -12.64 11.93
N GLY A 109 -4.46 -13.39 12.74
CA GLY A 109 -3.94 -14.71 12.37
C GLY A 109 -2.41 -14.79 12.39
N ALA A 110 -1.88 -15.90 11.86
CA ALA A 110 -0.44 -16.14 11.82
C ALA A 110 0.26 -15.26 10.78
N VAL A 111 1.42 -14.73 11.15
CA VAL A 111 2.28 -13.93 10.24
C VAL A 111 2.92 -14.84 9.21
N GLY A 112 3.09 -14.36 7.97
CA GLY A 112 3.79 -15.08 6.90
C GLY A 112 2.95 -16.14 6.20
N VAL A 113 1.67 -16.25 6.50
CA VAL A 113 0.76 -17.18 5.80
C VAL A 113 0.37 -16.57 4.45
N VAL A 114 0.57 -17.32 3.38
CA VAL A 114 0.20 -16.89 2.02
C VAL A 114 -1.31 -16.89 1.86
N ARG A 115 -1.86 -15.72 1.55
CA ARG A 115 -3.28 -15.51 1.26
C ARG A 115 -3.45 -15.11 -0.21
N ARG A 116 -4.39 -15.74 -0.90
CA ARG A 116 -4.83 -15.30 -2.23
C ARG A 116 -5.48 -13.93 -2.10
N ASP A 117 -4.98 -12.97 -2.85
CA ASP A 117 -5.42 -11.57 -2.79
C ASP A 117 -5.33 -10.94 -4.19
N PRO A 118 -6.23 -11.32 -5.10
CA PRO A 118 -6.18 -10.87 -6.48
C PRO A 118 -6.18 -9.34 -6.57
N MET A 119 -5.19 -8.81 -7.29
CA MET A 119 -4.96 -7.36 -7.48
C MET A 119 -4.89 -6.55 -6.18
N ALA A 120 -4.64 -7.20 -5.02
CA ALA A 120 -4.76 -6.63 -3.69
C ALA A 120 -6.14 -6.01 -3.40
N MET A 121 -7.19 -6.53 -4.03
CA MET A 121 -8.54 -5.97 -4.02
C MET A 121 -9.58 -6.81 -3.28
N LEU A 122 -9.19 -8.00 -2.78
CA LEU A 122 -10.17 -8.93 -2.21
C LEU A 122 -11.10 -8.31 -1.15
N PRO A 123 -10.63 -7.52 -0.16
CA PRO A 123 -11.51 -6.91 0.83
C PRO A 123 -12.29 -5.69 0.30
N PHE A 124 -12.02 -5.22 -0.90
CA PHE A 124 -12.58 -3.98 -1.45
C PHE A 124 -13.53 -4.21 -2.63
N CYS A 125 -13.52 -5.39 -3.23
CA CYS A 125 -14.42 -5.75 -4.33
C CYS A 125 -15.72 -6.31 -3.76
N GLY A 126 -16.79 -5.54 -3.85
CA GLY A 126 -18.12 -5.90 -3.32
C GLY A 126 -18.98 -6.73 -4.27
N TYR A 127 -18.41 -7.28 -5.34
CA TYR A 127 -19.09 -8.10 -6.34
C TYR A 127 -18.18 -9.23 -6.84
N ASN A 128 -18.64 -10.02 -7.80
CA ASN A 128 -17.87 -11.17 -8.28
C ASN A 128 -16.54 -10.73 -8.90
N MET A 129 -15.44 -11.33 -8.43
CA MET A 129 -14.10 -11.00 -8.93
C MET A 129 -13.91 -11.36 -10.41
N GLY A 130 -14.64 -12.34 -10.93
CA GLY A 130 -14.64 -12.66 -12.37
C GLY A 130 -15.14 -11.50 -13.21
N ASP A 131 -16.19 -10.81 -12.76
CA ASP A 131 -16.73 -9.62 -13.43
C ASP A 131 -15.72 -8.44 -13.34
N TYR A 132 -15.03 -8.33 -12.21
CA TYR A 132 -13.95 -7.35 -12.07
C TYR A 132 -12.80 -7.60 -13.07
N PHE A 133 -12.36 -8.85 -13.23
CA PHE A 133 -11.35 -9.21 -14.23
C PHE A 133 -11.85 -9.02 -15.67
N ALA A 134 -13.11 -9.35 -15.94
CA ALA A 134 -13.72 -9.09 -17.24
C ALA A 134 -13.72 -7.59 -17.59
N HIS A 135 -14.02 -6.74 -16.61
CA HIS A 135 -13.90 -5.29 -16.77
C HIS A 135 -12.47 -4.85 -17.13
N TRP A 136 -11.45 -5.39 -16.44
CA TRP A 136 -10.06 -5.11 -16.78
C TRP A 136 -9.75 -5.50 -18.23
N LEU A 137 -10.16 -6.69 -18.66
CA LEU A 137 -9.95 -7.15 -20.03
C LEU A 137 -10.66 -6.26 -21.06
N GLU A 138 -11.86 -5.80 -20.75
CA GLU A 138 -12.62 -4.91 -21.60
C GLU A 138 -11.96 -3.52 -21.70
N MET A 139 -11.47 -2.97 -20.61
CA MET A 139 -10.76 -1.69 -20.62
C MET A 139 -9.50 -1.73 -21.47
N GLY A 140 -8.77 -2.85 -21.47
CA GLY A 140 -7.61 -3.01 -22.35
C GLY A 140 -7.96 -3.04 -23.84
N LYS A 141 -9.19 -3.45 -24.20
CA LYS A 141 -9.68 -3.36 -25.61
C LYS A 141 -10.08 -1.94 -25.99
N LYS A 142 -10.53 -1.14 -25.02
CA LYS A 142 -11.00 0.24 -25.25
C LYS A 142 -9.88 1.26 -25.21
N ALA A 143 -8.81 1.00 -24.48
CA ALA A 143 -7.70 1.91 -24.33
C ALA A 143 -6.86 1.97 -25.62
N THR A 144 -6.69 3.18 -26.18
CA THR A 144 -5.79 3.41 -27.32
C THR A 144 -4.32 3.35 -26.90
N HIS A 145 -4.02 3.75 -25.68
CA HIS A 145 -2.69 3.71 -25.05
C HIS A 145 -2.80 3.10 -23.67
N ALA A 146 -2.90 1.76 -23.63
CA ALA A 146 -2.97 1.06 -22.36
C ALA A 146 -1.65 1.19 -21.60
N PRO A 147 -1.68 1.54 -20.29
CA PRO A 147 -0.47 1.58 -19.48
C PRO A 147 0.16 0.20 -19.34
N LYS A 148 1.46 0.16 -19.09
CA LYS A 148 2.15 -1.08 -18.75
C LYS A 148 1.72 -1.58 -17.38
N ILE A 149 1.69 -2.89 -17.19
CA ILE A 149 1.34 -3.50 -15.90
C ILE A 149 2.57 -4.20 -15.33
N PHE A 150 2.86 -3.87 -14.08
CA PHE A 150 3.97 -4.44 -13.31
C PHE A 150 3.44 -5.14 -12.05
N HIS A 151 4.14 -6.19 -11.66
CA HIS A 151 4.04 -6.76 -10.32
C HIS A 151 5.32 -6.45 -9.56
N VAL A 152 5.22 -5.98 -8.32
CA VAL A 152 6.35 -5.69 -7.45
C VAL A 152 6.25 -6.47 -6.14
N ASN A 153 7.40 -6.86 -5.61
CA ASN A 153 7.52 -7.53 -4.33
C ASN A 153 8.60 -6.87 -3.48
N TRP A 154 8.22 -5.86 -2.73
CA TRP A 154 9.14 -5.09 -1.88
C TRP A 154 9.62 -5.83 -0.64
N PHE A 155 9.05 -6.99 -0.35
CA PHE A 155 9.29 -7.76 0.85
C PHE A 155 10.08 -9.04 0.61
N ARG A 156 10.67 -9.17 -0.58
CA ARG A 156 11.59 -10.27 -0.86
C ARG A 156 12.84 -10.12 -0.01
N THR A 157 13.28 -11.23 0.61
CA THR A 157 14.46 -11.27 1.45
C THR A 157 15.56 -12.12 0.82
N ASP A 158 16.81 -11.83 1.20
CA ASP A 158 17.95 -12.71 1.00
C ASP A 158 17.91 -13.92 1.96
N ASP A 159 18.95 -14.73 1.93
CA ASP A 159 19.03 -15.93 2.78
C ASP A 159 19.26 -15.57 4.26
N GLU A 160 19.79 -14.40 4.54
CA GLU A 160 19.98 -13.83 5.87
C GLU A 160 18.72 -13.14 6.42
N GLY A 161 17.66 -13.01 5.61
CA GLY A 161 16.39 -12.40 5.97
C GLY A 161 16.33 -10.88 5.81
N ASN A 162 17.33 -10.25 5.19
CA ASN A 162 17.30 -8.82 4.90
C ASN A 162 16.47 -8.53 3.66
N PHE A 163 15.78 -7.38 3.63
CA PHE A 163 15.04 -6.96 2.45
C PHE A 163 16.00 -6.62 1.29
N ILE A 164 15.72 -7.17 0.13
CA ILE A 164 16.49 -6.92 -1.10
C ILE A 164 16.07 -5.60 -1.74
N TRP A 165 14.80 -5.19 -1.60
CA TRP A 165 14.34 -3.90 -2.10
C TRP A 165 15.04 -2.77 -1.36
N PRO A 166 15.65 -1.79 -2.06
CA PRO A 166 16.26 -0.65 -1.40
C PRO A 166 15.20 0.17 -0.65
N GLY A 167 15.52 0.57 0.57
CA GLY A 167 14.61 1.33 1.39
C GLY A 167 14.58 2.83 1.05
N PHE A 168 14.01 3.59 1.95
CA PHE A 168 13.98 5.06 1.87
C PHE A 168 15.40 5.63 1.71
N GLY A 169 15.56 6.49 0.72
CA GLY A 169 16.85 7.10 0.38
C GLY A 169 17.64 6.38 -0.72
N ASP A 170 17.33 5.10 -1.00
CA ASP A 170 18.04 4.27 -1.99
C ASP A 170 17.16 3.86 -3.19
N ASN A 171 16.03 4.51 -3.39
CA ASN A 171 15.04 4.12 -4.42
C ASN A 171 15.46 4.44 -5.87
N LEU A 172 16.66 4.94 -6.11
CA LEU A 172 17.21 5.21 -7.44
C LEU A 172 17.93 4.00 -8.08
N ARG A 173 17.97 2.88 -7.40
CA ARG A 173 18.59 1.65 -7.93
C ARG A 173 17.72 0.94 -8.94
#